data_472a56715ceaee6b6f2d258bf36873aa
#
_entry.id   472a56715ceaee6b6f2d258bf36873aa
#
_cell.length_a   1.000
_cell.length_b   1.000
_cell.length_c   1.000
_cell.angle_alpha   90.00
_cell.angle_beta   90.00
_cell.angle_gamma   90.00
#
_symmetry.space_group_name_H-M   'P 1'
#
loop_
_entity.id
_entity.type
_entity.pdbx_description
1 polymer ?
#
loop_
_entity_poly.entity_id
_entity_poly.type
_entity_poly.pdbx_seq_one_letter_code
_entity_poly.pdbx_strand_id
1 'polypeptide(L)'
;MGCKGSKTDKKSSEPHTFCQRFGNELSLAVGVAVAASFIVPILLLTDTPCTTTTTLTRGEQLFCVAPAWAGSGNLRFKPGTGISAYIFEAEPPVDPSAAPVTDVRGESDVTISGYTYTSHSAWVLTGSTLRASINATSKVDIFYVNATAFEDFKYGRNYTSLLERRGVSTAAFDHVFAPPAEEEKLQQLTVIIQNEGSASVTVNWTLAYEFTQLNLAGALETCTDSTSCSFANMREGLVMLAVAHSNFSDDQSRLTMGWSYRANISVPGVTVTLCGLVAVIIVVALLIICNQKKTYGEANDRQQVTSDTSGVTPSPAPNDTPLPDSSLDSQE
;
A
#
# COMPACT_ATOMS: atom_id res chain seq x y z
N MET A 1 -54.06 -46.04 -52.27
CA MET A 1 -54.73 -45.09 -51.45
C MET A 1 -53.74 -44.71 -50.32
N GLY A 2 -53.06 -43.64 -50.50
CA GLY A 2 -51.98 -43.20 -49.57
C GLY A 2 -52.41 -41.91 -48.88
N CYS A 3 -52.47 -41.94 -47.59
CA CYS A 3 -52.62 -40.71 -46.76
C CYS A 3 -51.22 -40.10 -46.47
N LYS A 4 -50.98 -38.96 -47.06
CA LYS A 4 -49.86 -38.09 -46.74
C LYS A 4 -50.12 -37.41 -45.39
N GLY A 5 -49.32 -37.77 -44.37
CA GLY A 5 -49.24 -37.04 -43.10
C GLY A 5 -48.40 -35.80 -43.28
N SER A 6 -49.00 -34.64 -43.09
CA SER A 6 -48.31 -33.35 -42.99
C SER A 6 -47.59 -33.27 -41.67
N LYS A 7 -46.27 -33.23 -41.71
CA LYS A 7 -45.42 -32.87 -40.56
C LYS A 7 -45.45 -31.36 -40.41
N THR A 8 -46.17 -30.87 -39.44
CA THR A 8 -46.01 -29.49 -38.94
C THR A 8 -44.76 -29.42 -38.08
N ASP A 9 -43.73 -28.83 -38.63
CA ASP A 9 -42.55 -28.44 -37.88
C ASP A 9 -42.91 -27.37 -36.85
N LYS A 10 -43.09 -27.78 -35.61
CA LYS A 10 -43.18 -26.88 -34.48
C LYS A 10 -41.75 -26.39 -34.18
N LYS A 11 -41.42 -25.22 -34.70
CA LYS A 11 -40.21 -24.48 -34.37
C LYS A 11 -40.30 -24.12 -32.88
N SER A 12 -39.68 -24.97 -32.03
CA SER A 12 -39.53 -24.66 -30.61
C SER A 12 -38.52 -23.53 -30.48
N SER A 13 -39.02 -22.34 -30.28
CA SER A 13 -38.23 -21.17 -29.98
C SER A 13 -37.61 -21.33 -28.61
N GLU A 14 -36.38 -21.55 -28.59
CA GLU A 14 -35.26 -21.37 -27.68
C GLU A 14 -35.53 -20.76 -26.29
N PRO A 15 -35.71 -21.58 -25.25
CA PRO A 15 -35.46 -21.17 -23.90
C PRO A 15 -33.96 -21.21 -23.51
N HIS A 16 -33.10 -21.73 -24.40
CA HIS A 16 -31.70 -21.98 -24.10
C HIS A 16 -30.82 -20.72 -24.03
N THR A 17 -31.10 -19.68 -24.79
CA THR A 17 -30.29 -18.46 -24.84
C THR A 17 -30.38 -17.60 -23.60
N PHE A 18 -31.54 -17.53 -22.94
CA PHE A 18 -31.73 -16.73 -21.74
C PHE A 18 -31.02 -17.32 -20.51
N CYS A 19 -31.15 -18.63 -20.29
CA CYS A 19 -30.44 -19.34 -19.21
C CYS A 19 -28.92 -19.32 -19.37
N GLN A 20 -28.43 -19.37 -20.62
CA GLN A 20 -26.99 -19.33 -20.89
C GLN A 20 -26.39 -17.95 -20.61
N ARG A 21 -27.09 -16.86 -20.94
CA ARG A 21 -26.64 -15.49 -20.69
C ARG A 21 -26.66 -15.16 -19.19
N PHE A 22 -27.71 -15.54 -18.48
CA PHE A 22 -27.79 -15.36 -17.02
C PHE A 22 -26.81 -16.26 -16.26
N GLY A 23 -26.55 -17.47 -16.73
CA GLY A 23 -25.56 -18.37 -16.16
C GLY A 23 -24.15 -17.79 -16.24
N ASN A 24 -23.79 -17.13 -17.34
CA ASN A 24 -22.50 -16.48 -17.50
C ASN A 24 -22.33 -15.24 -16.61
N GLU A 25 -23.37 -14.40 -16.50
CA GLU A 25 -23.32 -13.22 -15.63
C GLU A 25 -23.28 -13.61 -14.15
N LEU A 26 -24.03 -14.62 -13.74
CA LEU A 26 -24.00 -15.16 -12.38
C LEU A 26 -22.66 -15.82 -12.06
N SER A 27 -22.07 -16.57 -13.00
CA SER A 27 -20.76 -17.19 -12.86
C SER A 27 -19.66 -16.13 -12.72
N LEU A 28 -19.75 -15.03 -13.48
CA LEU A 28 -18.82 -13.90 -13.37
C LEU A 28 -18.97 -13.21 -12.02
N ALA A 29 -20.18 -12.92 -11.56
CA ALA A 29 -20.44 -12.28 -10.27
C ALA A 29 -19.95 -13.14 -9.09
N VAL A 30 -20.17 -14.44 -9.13
CA VAL A 30 -19.67 -15.39 -8.14
C VAL A 30 -18.14 -15.46 -8.19
N GLY A 31 -17.54 -15.52 -9.38
CA GLY A 31 -16.09 -15.50 -9.56
C GLY A 31 -15.44 -14.24 -8.98
N VAL A 32 -16.02 -13.07 -9.22
CA VAL A 32 -15.56 -11.79 -8.68
C VAL A 32 -15.73 -11.75 -7.15
N ALA A 33 -16.84 -12.22 -6.61
CA ALA A 33 -17.06 -12.27 -5.15
C ALA A 33 -16.09 -13.22 -4.45
N VAL A 34 -15.81 -14.39 -5.04
CA VAL A 34 -14.81 -15.34 -4.52
C VAL A 34 -13.41 -14.73 -4.61
N ALA A 35 -13.03 -14.14 -5.74
CA ALA A 35 -11.73 -13.48 -5.90
C ALA A 35 -11.56 -12.32 -4.90
N ALA A 36 -12.57 -11.48 -4.72
CA ALA A 36 -12.57 -10.40 -3.74
C ALA A 36 -12.44 -10.92 -2.31
N SER A 37 -13.05 -12.06 -2.00
CA SER A 37 -12.97 -12.72 -0.68
C SER A 37 -11.55 -13.16 -0.31
N PHE A 38 -10.71 -13.45 -1.30
CA PHE A 38 -9.30 -13.79 -1.08
C PHE A 38 -8.38 -12.57 -1.20
N ILE A 39 -8.64 -11.67 -2.14
CA ILE A 39 -7.79 -10.52 -2.42
C ILE A 39 -7.92 -9.45 -1.32
N VAL A 40 -9.13 -9.16 -0.83
CA VAL A 40 -9.35 -8.13 0.19
C VAL A 40 -8.65 -8.46 1.51
N PRO A 41 -8.75 -9.68 2.08
CA PRO A 41 -7.95 -10.03 3.24
C PRO A 41 -6.44 -9.95 2.98
N ILE A 42 -5.97 -10.41 1.82
CA ILE A 42 -4.55 -10.35 1.46
C ILE A 42 -4.09 -8.88 1.39
N LEU A 43 -4.85 -7.99 0.77
CA LEU A 43 -4.53 -6.56 0.69
C LEU A 43 -4.56 -5.88 2.06
N LEU A 44 -5.56 -6.20 2.89
CA LEU A 44 -5.63 -5.70 4.28
C LEU A 44 -4.49 -6.23 5.16
N LEU A 45 -3.88 -7.36 4.76
CA LEU A 45 -2.75 -8.00 5.44
C LEU A 45 -1.39 -7.46 4.98
N THR A 46 -1.31 -6.90 3.76
CA THR A 46 -0.08 -6.34 3.20
C THR A 46 0.17 -4.88 3.60
N ASP A 47 -0.86 -4.14 3.95
CA ASP A 47 -0.75 -2.77 4.49
C ASP A 47 -0.45 -2.77 6.00
N THR A 48 0.56 -3.52 6.41
CA THR A 48 0.99 -3.44 7.80
C THR A 48 2.04 -2.35 7.94
N PRO A 49 1.81 -1.32 8.77
CA PRO A 49 2.66 -0.14 8.87
C PRO A 49 4.10 -0.43 9.31
N CYS A 50 4.42 -1.69 9.60
CA CYS A 50 5.72 -2.09 10.11
C CYS A 50 6.31 -3.33 9.43
N THR A 51 5.87 -3.74 8.25
CA THR A 51 6.63 -4.72 7.46
C THR A 51 7.60 -3.95 6.59
N THR A 52 8.73 -3.55 7.15
CA THR A 52 9.73 -2.76 6.45
C THR A 52 11.01 -3.54 6.27
N THR A 53 11.53 -3.48 5.06
CA THR A 53 12.94 -3.78 4.83
C THR A 53 13.66 -2.45 4.67
N THR A 54 14.53 -2.13 5.60
CA THR A 54 15.31 -0.90 5.61
C THR A 54 16.77 -1.18 5.86
N THR A 55 17.61 -0.20 5.65
CA THR A 55 19.00 -0.24 6.07
C THR A 55 19.16 0.61 7.30
N LEU A 56 19.85 0.11 8.30
CA LEU A 56 20.30 0.90 9.46
C LEU A 56 21.79 1.15 9.37
N THR A 57 22.20 2.26 9.90
CA THR A 57 23.59 2.64 10.07
C THR A 57 23.87 2.90 11.56
N ARG A 58 25.14 3.14 11.91
CA ARG A 58 25.57 3.36 13.28
C ARG A 58 24.71 4.43 13.98
N GLY A 59 24.24 4.11 15.18
CA GLY A 59 23.46 5.01 16.03
C GLY A 59 21.97 5.10 15.67
N GLU A 60 21.56 4.63 14.52
CA GLU A 60 20.14 4.62 14.14
C GLU A 60 19.33 3.64 15.00
N GLN A 61 18.12 4.04 15.27
CA GLN A 61 17.15 3.26 16.01
C GLN A 61 15.84 3.25 15.24
N LEU A 62 15.21 2.10 15.14
CA LEU A 62 13.93 1.93 14.46
C LEU A 62 12.99 1.18 15.37
N PHE A 63 11.81 1.73 15.62
CA PHE A 63 10.79 1.04 16.38
C PHE A 63 9.47 0.94 15.63
N CYS A 64 8.69 -0.07 16.01
CA CYS A 64 7.38 -0.35 15.45
C CYS A 64 6.43 -0.78 16.55
N VAL A 65 5.23 -0.22 16.57
CA VAL A 65 4.15 -0.62 17.47
C VAL A 65 3.44 -1.84 16.92
N ALA A 66 3.23 -2.84 17.78
CA ALA A 66 2.52 -4.07 17.42
C ALA A 66 1.04 -3.78 17.14
N PRO A 67 0.53 -4.16 15.97
CA PRO A 67 -0.89 -4.04 15.70
C PRO A 67 -1.69 -5.09 16.51
N ALA A 68 -3.01 -4.85 16.66
CA ALA A 68 -3.90 -5.70 17.45
C ALA A 68 -3.93 -7.18 17.02
N TRP A 69 -3.64 -7.45 15.75
CA TRP A 69 -3.62 -8.81 15.20
C TRP A 69 -2.25 -9.51 15.34
N ALA A 70 -1.19 -8.82 15.78
CA ALA A 70 0.13 -9.42 15.93
C ALA A 70 0.15 -10.50 16.99
N GLY A 71 0.73 -11.64 16.66
CA GLY A 71 0.97 -12.75 17.58
C GLY A 71 2.44 -12.97 17.86
N SER A 72 3.30 -12.63 16.91
CA SER A 72 4.75 -12.60 17.10
C SER A 72 5.40 -11.49 16.26
N GLY A 73 6.51 -10.97 16.76
CA GLY A 73 7.39 -10.04 16.05
C GLY A 73 8.64 -10.76 15.57
N ASN A 74 9.09 -10.44 14.36
CA ASN A 74 10.29 -11.03 13.78
C ASN A 74 11.21 -9.94 13.27
N LEU A 75 12.48 -10.01 13.65
CA LEU A 75 13.54 -9.21 13.10
C LEU A 75 14.59 -10.10 12.43
N ARG A 76 15.08 -9.68 11.26
CA ARG A 76 16.20 -10.35 10.56
C ARG A 76 17.24 -9.31 10.20
N PHE A 77 18.49 -9.60 10.50
CA PHE A 77 19.62 -8.75 10.17
C PHE A 77 20.89 -9.60 9.97
N LYS A 78 21.94 -9.00 9.42
CA LYS A 78 23.22 -9.68 9.21
C LYS A 78 23.93 -9.92 10.55
N PRO A 79 24.47 -11.11 10.81
CA PRO A 79 25.16 -11.41 12.06
C PRO A 79 26.43 -10.55 12.22
N GLY A 80 26.77 -10.23 13.48
CA GLY A 80 27.98 -9.48 13.81
C GLY A 80 27.93 -7.99 13.45
N THR A 81 26.75 -7.46 13.14
CA THR A 81 26.59 -6.04 12.76
C THR A 81 26.47 -5.10 13.94
N GLY A 82 26.38 -5.60 15.18
CA GLY A 82 26.11 -4.75 16.35
C GLY A 82 24.68 -4.22 16.41
N ILE A 83 23.71 -4.91 15.80
CA ILE A 83 22.29 -4.63 15.96
C ILE A 83 21.75 -5.48 17.11
N SER A 84 20.95 -4.86 17.96
CA SER A 84 20.16 -5.53 19.00
C SER A 84 18.69 -5.22 18.83
N ALA A 85 17.84 -6.15 19.28
CA ALA A 85 16.40 -5.99 19.25
C ALA A 85 15.82 -6.06 20.66
N TYR A 86 14.80 -5.26 20.92
CA TYR A 86 14.16 -5.10 22.22
C TYR A 86 12.67 -5.07 22.08
N ILE A 87 11.95 -5.55 23.12
CA ILE A 87 10.49 -5.41 23.25
C ILE A 87 10.17 -4.57 24.47
N PHE A 88 9.25 -3.63 24.31
CA PHE A 88 8.76 -2.76 25.38
C PHE A 88 7.24 -2.81 25.48
N GLU A 89 6.68 -2.48 26.67
CA GLU A 89 5.23 -2.34 26.87
C GLU A 89 4.66 -1.07 26.21
N ALA A 90 5.49 -0.05 26.06
CA ALA A 90 5.15 1.21 25.43
C ALA A 90 6.42 1.78 24.77
N GLU A 91 6.28 2.82 23.99
CA GLU A 91 7.41 3.52 23.38
C GLU A 91 8.40 3.98 24.47
N PRO A 92 9.68 3.51 24.40
CA PRO A 92 10.67 3.91 25.39
C PRO A 92 10.96 5.41 25.29
N PRO A 93 11.14 6.09 26.45
CA PRO A 93 11.48 7.50 26.43
C PRO A 93 12.90 7.73 25.91
N VAL A 94 13.15 8.93 25.40
CA VAL A 94 14.51 9.40 25.10
C VAL A 94 15.31 9.40 26.40
N ASP A 95 16.55 8.91 26.35
CA ASP A 95 17.49 8.98 27.48
C ASP A 95 18.32 10.26 27.39
N PRO A 96 18.00 11.29 28.21
CA PRO A 96 18.75 12.54 28.20
C PRO A 96 20.17 12.40 28.78
N SER A 97 20.46 11.30 29.45
CA SER A 97 21.76 11.02 30.07
C SER A 97 22.69 10.19 29.18
N ALA A 98 22.13 9.53 28.15
CA ALA A 98 22.94 8.77 27.20
C ALA A 98 23.75 9.72 26.32
N ALA A 99 25.03 9.39 26.15
CA ALA A 99 25.84 10.09 25.17
C ALA A 99 25.28 9.82 23.75
N PRO A 100 25.13 10.88 22.93
CA PRO A 100 24.68 10.68 21.56
C PRO A 100 25.68 9.82 20.78
N VAL A 101 25.17 8.98 19.89
CA VAL A 101 26.02 8.22 18.97
C VAL A 101 26.24 9.07 17.74
N THR A 102 27.51 9.31 17.41
CA THR A 102 27.89 10.06 16.21
C THR A 102 28.20 9.13 15.07
N ASP A 103 27.58 9.39 13.92
CA ASP A 103 27.88 8.77 12.65
C ASP A 103 28.25 9.84 11.62
N VAL A 104 29.37 9.66 10.94
CA VAL A 104 29.85 10.60 9.92
C VAL A 104 29.89 9.88 8.57
N ARG A 105 29.11 10.39 7.65
CA ARG A 105 29.05 9.90 6.27
C ARG A 105 29.57 10.99 5.36
N GLY A 106 30.29 10.61 4.33
CA GLY A 106 30.77 11.57 3.37
C GLY A 106 31.34 10.89 2.14
N GLU A 107 31.22 11.55 1.03
CA GLU A 107 31.82 11.14 -0.22
C GLU A 107 32.50 12.33 -0.88
N SER A 108 33.62 12.05 -1.55
CA SER A 108 34.35 13.03 -2.33
C SER A 108 34.15 12.74 -3.81
N ASP A 109 34.18 13.79 -4.61
CA ASP A 109 34.15 13.73 -6.07
C ASP A 109 32.89 13.03 -6.66
N VAL A 110 31.76 13.12 -5.95
CA VAL A 110 30.49 12.62 -6.45
C VAL A 110 30.04 13.45 -7.63
N THR A 111 29.86 12.83 -8.78
CA THR A 111 29.36 13.52 -9.97
C THR A 111 27.84 13.41 -10.05
N ILE A 112 27.15 14.55 -9.98
CA ILE A 112 25.71 14.68 -10.19
C ILE A 112 25.48 15.18 -11.61
N SER A 113 24.85 14.35 -12.45
CA SER A 113 24.53 14.71 -13.85
C SER A 113 23.55 15.87 -13.89
N GLY A 114 23.45 16.54 -15.05
CA GLY A 114 22.47 17.61 -15.25
C GLY A 114 21.04 17.12 -15.01
N TYR A 115 20.24 17.93 -14.32
CA TYR A 115 18.83 17.66 -13.96
C TYR A 115 18.61 16.41 -13.12
N THR A 116 19.63 16.00 -12.33
CA THR A 116 19.53 14.85 -11.42
C THR A 116 19.88 15.23 -9.98
N TYR A 117 19.75 14.29 -9.07
CA TYR A 117 20.06 14.49 -7.67
C TYR A 117 20.76 13.25 -7.08
N THR A 118 21.41 13.44 -5.92
CA THR A 118 21.79 12.40 -4.97
C THR A 118 21.04 12.60 -3.66
N SER A 119 20.83 11.54 -2.89
CA SER A 119 20.09 11.62 -1.64
C SER A 119 20.62 10.65 -0.60
N HIS A 120 20.58 11.09 0.67
CA HIS A 120 21.02 10.31 1.83
C HIS A 120 19.96 10.36 2.91
N SER A 121 19.45 9.20 3.32
CA SER A 121 18.40 9.07 4.34
C SER A 121 18.96 8.52 5.64
N ALA A 122 18.37 8.94 6.76
CA ALA A 122 18.63 8.41 8.08
C ALA A 122 17.36 8.39 8.93
N TRP A 123 17.25 7.40 9.83
CA TRP A 123 16.20 7.36 10.84
C TRP A 123 16.62 8.20 12.04
N VAL A 124 15.89 9.26 12.32
CA VAL A 124 16.26 10.33 13.26
C VAL A 124 15.21 10.47 14.34
N LEU A 125 15.62 10.39 15.59
CA LEU A 125 14.78 10.68 16.75
C LEU A 125 14.77 12.17 17.08
N THR A 126 13.70 12.63 17.72
CA THR A 126 13.62 13.98 18.30
C THR A 126 14.84 14.29 19.15
N GLY A 127 15.41 15.46 18.95
CA GLY A 127 16.61 15.92 19.64
C GLY A 127 17.92 15.53 18.95
N SER A 128 17.90 14.66 17.94
CA SER A 128 19.10 14.36 17.14
C SER A 128 19.51 15.57 16.31
N THR A 129 20.82 15.68 16.05
CA THR A 129 21.38 16.79 15.29
C THR A 129 22.00 16.30 14.00
N LEU A 130 21.77 17.02 12.90
CA LEU A 130 22.47 16.87 11.64
C LEU A 130 23.36 18.08 11.40
N ARG A 131 24.68 17.84 11.23
CA ARG A 131 25.62 18.81 10.69
C ARG A 131 26.00 18.42 9.28
N ALA A 132 25.82 19.31 8.33
CA ALA A 132 26.17 19.08 6.95
C ALA A 132 27.21 20.07 6.46
N SER A 133 28.15 19.57 5.66
CA SER A 133 29.10 20.39 4.90
C SER A 133 29.10 19.90 3.47
N ILE A 134 28.79 20.79 2.53
CA ILE A 134 28.65 20.48 1.11
C ILE A 134 29.46 21.50 0.32
N ASN A 135 30.30 21.00 -0.57
CA ASN A 135 31.11 21.83 -1.46
C ASN A 135 30.98 21.28 -2.90
N ALA A 136 30.52 22.10 -3.82
CA ALA A 136 30.24 21.75 -5.19
C ALA A 136 31.01 22.65 -6.18
N THR A 137 31.39 22.10 -7.32
CA THR A 137 32.08 22.86 -8.39
C THR A 137 31.19 23.87 -9.08
N SER A 138 29.86 23.77 -8.92
CA SER A 138 28.86 24.70 -9.43
C SER A 138 27.69 24.78 -8.47
N LYS A 139 26.69 25.60 -8.82
CA LYS A 139 25.49 25.80 -8.01
C LYS A 139 24.65 24.52 -7.95
N VAL A 140 24.21 24.16 -6.75
CA VAL A 140 23.28 23.05 -6.46
C VAL A 140 22.20 23.52 -5.51
N ASP A 141 21.09 22.79 -5.47
CA ASP A 141 20.03 22.97 -4.50
C ASP A 141 20.10 21.86 -3.44
N ILE A 142 19.87 22.23 -2.20
CA ILE A 142 19.97 21.33 -1.05
C ILE A 142 18.66 21.38 -0.29
N PHE A 143 18.05 20.21 -0.06
CA PHE A 143 16.82 20.08 0.69
C PHE A 143 17.00 19.06 1.82
N TYR A 144 16.42 19.34 2.96
CA TYR A 144 16.27 18.40 4.07
C TYR A 144 14.78 18.16 4.29
N VAL A 145 14.33 16.94 4.08
CA VAL A 145 12.92 16.58 3.96
C VAL A 145 12.59 15.32 4.74
N ASN A 146 11.33 15.17 5.17
CA ASN A 146 10.84 13.90 5.71
C ASN A 146 10.50 12.91 4.58
N ALA A 147 10.14 11.67 4.95
CA ALA A 147 9.87 10.60 3.99
C ALA A 147 8.74 10.94 3.00
N THR A 148 7.65 11.54 3.48
CA THR A 148 6.52 11.95 2.64
C THR A 148 6.93 13.01 1.63
N ALA A 149 7.61 14.06 2.09
CA ALA A 149 8.11 15.13 1.22
C ALA A 149 9.15 14.62 0.22
N PHE A 150 9.96 13.60 0.60
CA PHE A 150 10.88 12.96 -0.34
C PHE A 150 10.17 12.19 -1.43
N GLU A 151 9.10 11.45 -1.11
CA GLU A 151 8.27 10.80 -2.14
C GLU A 151 7.62 11.84 -3.06
N ASP A 152 7.07 12.92 -2.53
CA ASP A 152 6.51 14.01 -3.33
C ASP A 152 7.56 14.66 -4.24
N PHE A 153 8.78 14.88 -3.73
CA PHE A 153 9.92 15.36 -4.53
C PHE A 153 10.21 14.42 -5.71
N LYS A 154 10.30 13.10 -5.48
CA LYS A 154 10.58 12.12 -6.56
C LYS A 154 9.54 12.13 -7.66
N TYR A 155 8.28 12.42 -7.35
CA TYR A 155 7.18 12.49 -8.32
C TYR A 155 6.91 13.89 -8.86
N GLY A 156 7.74 14.88 -8.54
CA GLY A 156 7.57 16.25 -8.99
C GLY A 156 6.32 16.95 -8.43
N ARG A 157 5.84 16.51 -7.27
CA ARG A 157 4.71 17.10 -6.55
C ARG A 157 5.19 18.25 -5.68
N ASN A 158 4.24 19.07 -5.20
CA ASN A 158 4.55 20.08 -4.20
C ASN A 158 4.92 19.41 -2.87
N TYR A 159 6.04 19.78 -2.30
CA TYR A 159 6.53 19.29 -1.02
C TYR A 159 7.00 20.44 -0.12
N THR A 160 7.09 20.18 1.17
CA THR A 160 7.63 21.12 2.17
C THR A 160 8.95 20.59 2.69
N SER A 161 9.99 21.41 2.65
CA SER A 161 11.30 21.09 3.21
C SER A 161 11.44 21.62 4.64
N LEU A 162 12.12 20.87 5.50
CA LEU A 162 12.53 21.30 6.83
C LEU A 162 13.62 22.35 6.76
N LEU A 163 14.50 22.23 5.76
CA LEU A 163 15.54 23.19 5.44
C LEU A 163 15.77 23.18 3.93
N GLU A 164 15.99 24.38 3.41
CA GLU A 164 16.23 24.58 1.96
C GLU A 164 17.37 25.58 1.75
N ARG A 165 18.27 25.26 0.81
CA ARG A 165 19.30 26.15 0.29
C ARG A 165 19.38 25.99 -1.21
N ARG A 166 19.08 27.05 -1.96
CA ARG A 166 19.08 27.02 -3.43
C ARG A 166 20.23 27.80 -4.03
N GLY A 167 20.74 27.29 -5.15
CA GLY A 167 21.73 27.96 -5.98
C GLY A 167 23.06 28.18 -5.26
N VAL A 168 23.45 27.28 -4.37
CA VAL A 168 24.70 27.40 -3.57
C VAL A 168 25.78 26.47 -4.10
N SER A 169 27.04 26.93 -4.10
CA SER A 169 28.21 26.06 -4.36
C SER A 169 28.86 25.57 -3.09
N THR A 170 28.63 26.24 -1.96
CA THR A 170 29.12 25.85 -0.64
C THR A 170 28.00 26.05 0.37
N ALA A 171 27.73 25.05 1.19
CA ALA A 171 26.78 25.13 2.27
C ALA A 171 27.31 24.40 3.51
N ALA A 172 27.09 25.03 4.66
CA ALA A 172 27.23 24.38 5.95
C ALA A 172 26.00 24.71 6.77
N PHE A 173 25.43 23.73 7.45
CA PHE A 173 24.31 23.94 8.34
C PHE A 173 24.32 22.94 9.49
N ASP A 174 23.71 23.36 10.57
CA ASP A 174 23.46 22.57 11.78
C ASP A 174 21.93 22.61 12.01
N HIS A 175 21.32 21.46 12.14
CA HIS A 175 19.87 21.34 12.30
C HIS A 175 19.54 20.31 13.39
N VAL A 176 18.80 20.76 14.39
CA VAL A 176 18.26 19.88 15.44
C VAL A 176 16.87 19.43 15.01
N PHE A 177 16.64 18.13 14.96
CA PHE A 177 15.34 17.59 14.64
C PHE A 177 14.38 17.76 15.82
N ALA A 178 13.40 18.63 15.65
CA ALA A 178 12.37 18.96 16.64
C ALA A 178 11.00 18.99 15.95
N PRO A 179 10.37 17.82 15.72
CA PRO A 179 9.05 17.77 15.11
C PRO A 179 8.01 18.40 16.02
N PRO A 180 6.89 18.90 15.47
CA PRO A 180 5.72 19.30 16.26
C PRO A 180 5.28 18.16 17.20
N ALA A 181 4.68 18.53 18.34
CA ALA A 181 4.30 17.56 19.38
C ALA A 181 3.29 16.49 18.91
N GLU A 182 2.59 16.74 17.82
CA GLU A 182 1.60 15.83 17.21
C GLU A 182 2.20 14.88 16.15
N GLU A 183 3.46 15.12 15.76
CA GLU A 183 4.15 14.29 14.79
C GLU A 183 4.94 13.15 15.45
N GLU A 184 5.26 12.12 14.65
CA GLU A 184 6.05 10.99 15.10
C GLU A 184 7.44 11.44 15.55
N LYS A 185 7.86 10.98 16.73
CA LYS A 185 9.19 11.28 17.31
C LYS A 185 10.34 10.67 16.51
N LEU A 186 10.10 9.58 15.80
CA LEU A 186 11.03 8.91 14.91
C LEU A 186 10.59 9.13 13.47
N GLN A 187 11.45 9.74 12.67
CA GLN A 187 11.17 9.95 11.24
C GLN A 187 12.38 9.55 10.38
N GLN A 188 12.10 9.08 9.19
CA GLN A 188 13.14 9.00 8.17
C GLN A 188 13.29 10.37 7.51
N LEU A 189 14.47 10.95 7.68
CA LEU A 189 14.82 12.25 7.08
C LEU A 189 15.84 12.05 5.97
N THR A 190 15.71 12.84 4.91
CA THR A 190 16.54 12.73 3.71
C THR A 190 17.17 14.07 3.36
N VAL A 191 18.49 14.09 3.18
CA VAL A 191 19.21 15.18 2.54
C VAL A 191 19.25 14.91 1.05
N ILE A 192 18.80 15.87 0.24
CA ILE A 192 18.82 15.83 -1.22
C ILE A 192 19.79 16.90 -1.70
N ILE A 193 20.70 16.56 -2.61
CA ILE A 193 21.56 17.50 -3.31
C ILE A 193 21.22 17.39 -4.79
N GLN A 194 20.60 18.43 -5.33
CA GLN A 194 20.06 18.45 -6.69
C GLN A 194 20.89 19.39 -7.58
N ASN A 195 21.18 18.93 -8.78
CA ASN A 195 21.73 19.74 -9.85
C ASN A 195 20.64 20.13 -10.85
N GLU A 196 20.18 21.37 -10.82
CA GLU A 196 19.20 21.89 -11.79
C GLU A 196 19.83 22.36 -13.11
N GLY A 197 21.17 22.42 -13.19
CA GLY A 197 21.89 22.77 -14.40
C GLY A 197 21.94 21.62 -15.42
N SER A 198 22.22 21.93 -16.67
CA SER A 198 22.40 20.95 -17.74
C SER A 198 23.76 20.25 -17.73
N ALA A 199 24.79 20.89 -17.14
CA ALA A 199 26.13 20.32 -17.00
C ALA A 199 26.25 19.50 -15.71
N SER A 200 27.10 18.47 -15.71
CA SER A 200 27.42 17.71 -14.50
C SER A 200 28.17 18.59 -13.50
N VAL A 201 27.88 18.37 -12.22
CA VAL A 201 28.52 19.05 -11.08
C VAL A 201 29.21 18.01 -10.20
N THR A 202 30.45 18.28 -9.80
CA THR A 202 31.15 17.45 -8.81
C THR A 202 30.90 18.02 -7.41
N VAL A 203 30.53 17.16 -6.47
CA VAL A 203 30.16 17.53 -5.10
C VAL A 203 30.96 16.72 -4.11
N ASN A 204 31.56 17.41 -3.13
CA ASN A 204 32.09 16.82 -1.91
C ASN A 204 31.13 17.12 -0.78
N TRP A 205 30.68 16.09 -0.06
CA TRP A 205 29.75 16.28 1.02
C TRP A 205 30.12 15.47 2.24
N THR A 206 29.79 15.99 3.42
CA THR A 206 29.90 15.32 4.71
C THR A 206 28.65 15.58 5.51
N LEU A 207 28.01 14.52 6.02
CA LEU A 207 26.87 14.55 6.92
C LEU A 207 27.28 13.91 8.23
N ALA A 208 27.25 14.67 9.31
CA ALA A 208 27.52 14.18 10.66
C ALA A 208 26.22 14.17 11.45
N TYR A 209 25.75 12.98 11.78
CA TYR A 209 24.58 12.78 12.63
C TYR A 209 25.01 12.55 14.07
N GLU A 210 24.37 13.23 15.00
CA GLU A 210 24.43 12.95 16.43
C GLU A 210 23.06 12.39 16.84
N PHE A 211 22.97 11.07 16.93
CA PHE A 211 21.70 10.38 17.21
C PHE A 211 21.41 10.38 18.71
N THR A 212 20.27 10.93 19.07
CA THR A 212 19.69 10.78 20.41
C THR A 212 19.37 9.30 20.66
N GLN A 213 19.56 8.83 21.89
CA GLN A 213 19.37 7.43 22.25
C GLN A 213 18.09 7.26 23.09
N LEU A 214 17.39 6.13 22.87
CA LEU A 214 16.28 5.72 23.71
C LEU A 214 16.77 5.01 24.97
N ASN A 215 16.01 5.15 26.06
CA ASN A 215 16.27 4.43 27.29
C ASN A 215 15.91 2.94 27.12
N LEU A 216 16.92 2.08 27.11
CA LEU A 216 16.76 0.65 26.94
C LEU A 216 16.45 -0.08 28.27
N ALA A 217 16.47 0.62 29.41
CA ALA A 217 16.05 0.06 30.68
C ALA A 217 14.54 -0.25 30.66
N GLY A 218 14.18 -1.41 31.15
CA GLY A 218 12.76 -1.83 31.16
C GLY A 218 12.29 -2.60 29.92
N ALA A 219 13.22 -2.97 29.02
CA ALA A 219 12.90 -3.93 27.97
C ALA A 219 12.39 -5.25 28.56
N LEU A 220 11.26 -5.73 28.05
CA LEU A 220 10.67 -7.02 28.44
C LEU A 220 11.49 -8.19 27.95
N GLU A 221 11.96 -8.07 26.71
CA GLU A 221 12.81 -9.08 26.05
C GLU A 221 13.92 -8.37 25.27
N THR A 222 15.07 -9.02 25.19
CA THR A 222 16.24 -8.54 24.46
C THR A 222 16.82 -9.66 23.62
N CYS A 223 17.19 -9.34 22.38
CA CYS A 223 17.86 -10.27 21.47
C CYS A 223 19.09 -9.59 20.90
N THR A 224 20.25 -10.17 21.19
CA THR A 224 21.56 -9.68 20.75
C THR A 224 22.32 -10.81 20.07
N ASP A 225 23.30 -10.46 19.25
CA ASP A 225 24.25 -11.39 18.62
C ASP A 225 23.62 -12.53 17.76
N SER A 226 22.40 -12.34 17.30
CA SER A 226 21.65 -13.29 16.48
C SER A 226 21.45 -12.75 15.06
N THR A 227 21.19 -13.66 14.11
CA THR A 227 20.80 -13.30 12.73
C THR A 227 19.32 -12.99 12.61
N SER A 228 18.55 -13.47 13.57
CA SER A 228 17.10 -13.26 13.62
C SER A 228 16.62 -13.32 15.06
N CYS A 229 15.75 -12.39 15.40
CA CYS A 229 15.05 -12.36 16.66
C CYS A 229 13.58 -12.68 16.41
N SER A 230 13.01 -13.57 17.23
CA SER A 230 11.59 -13.88 17.18
C SER A 230 11.02 -13.72 18.56
N PHE A 231 10.07 -12.82 18.68
CA PHE A 231 9.38 -12.49 19.93
C PHE A 231 7.97 -13.06 19.89
N ALA A 232 7.66 -13.94 20.83
CA ALA A 232 6.35 -14.56 20.95
C ALA A 232 5.39 -13.69 21.79
N ASN A 233 4.10 -14.03 21.72
CA ASN A 233 3.06 -13.41 22.55
C ASN A 233 2.94 -11.89 22.40
N MET A 234 3.22 -11.38 21.22
CA MET A 234 3.00 -9.96 20.90
C MET A 234 1.53 -9.61 21.09
N ARG A 235 1.28 -8.43 21.63
CA ARG A 235 -0.06 -7.86 21.84
C ARG A 235 -0.07 -6.40 21.37
N GLU A 236 -1.25 -5.89 21.14
CA GLU A 236 -1.44 -4.49 20.77
C GLU A 236 -0.73 -3.55 21.75
N GLY A 237 -0.04 -2.56 21.20
CA GLY A 237 0.69 -1.55 21.97
C GLY A 237 2.11 -1.94 22.36
N LEU A 238 2.53 -3.22 22.25
CA LEU A 238 3.94 -3.57 22.43
C LEU A 238 4.79 -2.93 21.32
N VAL A 239 5.97 -2.47 21.70
CA VAL A 239 6.91 -1.82 20.79
C VAL A 239 8.11 -2.73 20.56
N MET A 240 8.38 -3.03 19.28
CA MET A 240 9.60 -3.72 18.87
C MET A 240 10.60 -2.67 18.39
N LEU A 241 11.78 -2.63 19.01
CA LEU A 241 12.85 -1.69 18.74
C LEU A 241 14.08 -2.42 18.20
N ALA A 242 14.65 -1.92 17.11
CA ALA A 242 15.99 -2.30 16.62
C ALA A 242 16.95 -1.15 16.85
N VAL A 243 18.11 -1.44 17.41
CA VAL A 243 19.16 -0.46 17.73
C VAL A 243 20.46 -0.87 17.05
N ALA A 244 21.03 0.01 16.24
CA ALA A 244 22.39 -0.11 15.71
C ALA A 244 23.37 0.59 16.66
N HIS A 245 24.12 -0.19 17.41
CA HIS A 245 25.02 0.33 18.45
C HIS A 245 26.23 1.08 17.89
N SER A 246 26.96 1.76 18.76
CA SER A 246 28.20 2.51 18.42
C SER A 246 29.32 1.63 17.88
N ASN A 247 29.33 0.33 18.22
CA ASN A 247 30.29 -0.68 17.71
C ASN A 247 29.87 -1.28 16.37
N PHE A 248 28.83 -0.75 15.75
CA PHE A 248 28.36 -1.17 14.44
C PHE A 248 29.49 -1.10 13.40
N SER A 249 29.82 -2.23 12.80
CA SER A 249 31.00 -2.40 11.94
C SER A 249 30.72 -2.32 10.44
N ASP A 250 29.45 -2.26 10.06
CA ASP A 250 29.02 -2.26 8.66
C ASP A 250 28.39 -0.89 8.34
N ASP A 251 28.79 -0.25 7.25
CA ASP A 251 28.28 1.08 6.89
C ASP A 251 26.77 1.07 6.64
N GLN A 252 26.21 -0.08 6.24
CA GLN A 252 24.80 -0.29 6.07
C GLN A 252 24.42 -1.75 6.32
N SER A 253 23.56 -2.03 7.28
CA SER A 253 22.99 -3.36 7.45
C SER A 253 21.52 -3.38 7.12
N ARG A 254 21.14 -4.31 6.24
CA ARG A 254 19.76 -4.54 5.88
C ARG A 254 19.02 -5.19 7.04
N LEU A 255 18.00 -4.49 7.51
CA LEU A 255 17.10 -4.95 8.55
C LEU A 255 15.74 -5.26 7.90
N THR A 256 15.14 -6.38 8.29
CA THR A 256 13.76 -6.69 7.96
C THR A 256 13.00 -6.87 9.27
N MET A 257 12.01 -6.00 9.51
CA MET A 257 11.06 -6.12 10.61
C MET A 257 9.73 -6.64 10.06
N GLY A 258 9.05 -7.47 10.81
CA GLY A 258 7.75 -8.00 10.41
C GLY A 258 6.96 -8.59 11.56
N TRP A 259 5.65 -8.71 11.35
CA TRP A 259 4.71 -9.28 12.28
C TRP A 259 4.12 -10.58 11.71
N SER A 260 3.87 -11.54 12.60
CA SER A 260 3.11 -12.73 12.25
C SER A 260 1.80 -12.76 13.01
N TYR A 261 0.79 -13.35 12.42
CA TYR A 261 -0.54 -13.43 13.01
C TYR A 261 -0.56 -14.18 14.33
N ARG A 262 -1.41 -13.72 15.21
CA ARG A 262 -1.80 -14.47 16.40
C ARG A 262 -2.57 -15.72 15.95
N ALA A 263 -2.08 -16.91 16.30
CA ALA A 263 -2.71 -18.18 15.92
C ALA A 263 -4.19 -18.30 16.37
N ASN A 264 -4.63 -17.46 17.30
CA ASN A 264 -6.01 -17.39 17.80
C ASN A 264 -6.95 -16.43 17.06
N ILE A 265 -6.43 -15.51 16.24
CA ILE A 265 -7.30 -14.88 15.24
C ILE A 265 -7.43 -15.94 14.15
N SER A 266 -8.39 -16.82 14.36
CA SER A 266 -8.57 -17.97 13.50
C SER A 266 -8.83 -17.48 12.07
N VAL A 267 -7.79 -17.51 11.24
CA VAL A 267 -7.97 -17.48 9.78
C VAL A 267 -9.17 -18.38 9.40
N PRO A 268 -9.41 -19.56 10.03
CA PRO A 268 -10.68 -20.27 9.91
C PRO A 268 -11.92 -19.45 10.26
N GLY A 269 -11.90 -18.62 11.29
CA GLY A 269 -13.10 -17.85 11.69
C GLY A 269 -13.47 -16.78 10.66
N VAL A 270 -12.50 -16.04 10.15
CA VAL A 270 -12.72 -15.05 9.09
C VAL A 270 -13.10 -15.74 7.78
N THR A 271 -12.44 -16.83 7.41
CA THR A 271 -12.79 -17.61 6.21
C THR A 271 -14.16 -18.25 6.33
N VAL A 272 -14.55 -18.81 7.47
CA VAL A 272 -15.89 -19.38 7.68
C VAL A 272 -16.97 -18.30 7.62
N THR A 273 -16.73 -17.12 8.20
CA THR A 273 -17.68 -16.01 8.14
C THR A 273 -17.83 -15.48 6.71
N LEU A 274 -16.73 -15.36 5.96
CA LEU A 274 -16.76 -14.93 4.56
C LEU A 274 -17.41 -15.97 3.65
N CYS A 275 -17.08 -17.26 3.82
CA CYS A 275 -17.72 -18.35 3.09
C CYS A 275 -19.22 -18.45 3.41
N GLY A 276 -19.61 -18.20 4.67
CA GLY A 276 -21.00 -18.10 5.08
C GLY A 276 -21.74 -16.95 4.38
N LEU A 277 -21.12 -15.79 4.28
CA LEU A 277 -21.70 -14.62 3.62
C LEU A 277 -21.86 -14.83 2.11
N VAL A 278 -20.87 -15.43 1.46
CA VAL A 278 -20.94 -15.83 0.04
C VAL A 278 -22.04 -16.87 -0.20
N ALA A 279 -22.16 -17.85 0.68
CA ALA A 279 -23.24 -18.86 0.59
C ALA A 279 -24.63 -18.22 0.70
N VAL A 280 -24.80 -17.26 1.62
CA VAL A 280 -26.06 -16.52 1.78
C VAL A 280 -26.38 -15.71 0.52
N ILE A 281 -25.40 -15.03 -0.07
CA ILE A 281 -25.57 -14.26 -1.31
C ILE A 281 -26.00 -15.19 -2.46
N ILE A 282 -25.36 -16.36 -2.59
CA ILE A 282 -25.72 -17.37 -3.61
C ILE A 282 -27.16 -17.87 -3.39
N VAL A 283 -27.55 -18.18 -2.17
CA VAL A 283 -28.91 -18.64 -1.85
C VAL A 283 -29.94 -17.55 -2.18
N VAL A 284 -29.68 -16.31 -1.80
CA VAL A 284 -30.56 -15.18 -2.12
C VAL A 284 -30.68 -14.97 -3.64
N ALA A 285 -29.56 -15.04 -4.36
CA ALA A 285 -29.57 -14.94 -5.83
C ALA A 285 -30.37 -16.07 -6.48
N LEU A 286 -30.23 -17.30 -6.02
CA LEU A 286 -31.02 -18.45 -6.50
C LEU A 286 -32.51 -18.29 -6.20
N LEU A 287 -32.87 -17.79 -5.01
CA LEU A 287 -34.27 -17.52 -4.66
C LEU A 287 -34.88 -16.43 -5.55
N ILE A 288 -34.15 -15.36 -5.87
CA ILE A 288 -34.59 -14.31 -6.78
C ILE A 288 -34.82 -14.90 -8.18
N ILE A 289 -33.90 -15.71 -8.71
CA ILE A 289 -34.00 -16.36 -10.02
C ILE A 289 -35.19 -17.31 -10.06
N CYS A 290 -35.41 -18.10 -9.01
CA CYS A 290 -36.55 -19.03 -8.93
C CYS A 290 -37.89 -18.26 -8.87
N ASN A 291 -37.94 -17.15 -8.13
CA ASN A 291 -39.15 -16.32 -8.04
C ASN A 291 -39.47 -15.61 -9.38
N GLN A 292 -38.45 -15.11 -10.07
CA GLN A 292 -38.63 -14.53 -11.39
C GLN A 292 -39.16 -15.57 -12.39
N LYS A 293 -38.63 -16.81 -12.37
CA LYS A 293 -39.10 -17.89 -13.23
C LYS A 293 -40.59 -18.20 -13.01
N LYS A 294 -41.07 -18.15 -11.77
CA LYS A 294 -42.47 -18.35 -11.43
C LYS A 294 -43.36 -17.24 -11.97
N THR A 295 -42.91 -15.99 -11.87
CA THR A 295 -43.66 -14.81 -12.39
C THR A 295 -43.75 -14.79 -13.92
N TYR A 296 -42.68 -15.20 -14.60
CA TYR A 296 -42.67 -15.30 -16.08
C TYR A 296 -43.51 -16.48 -16.60
N GLY A 297 -43.59 -17.60 -15.86
CA GLY A 297 -44.46 -18.74 -16.18
C GLY A 297 -45.92 -18.33 -16.14
N GLU A 298 -46.37 -17.63 -15.09
CA GLU A 298 -47.74 -17.17 -14.93
C GLU A 298 -48.13 -16.08 -15.95
N ALA A 299 -47.17 -15.24 -16.40
CA ALA A 299 -47.44 -14.22 -17.43
C ALA A 299 -47.63 -14.85 -18.81
N ASN A 300 -46.91 -15.92 -19.14
CA ASN A 300 -47.01 -16.61 -20.42
C ASN A 300 -48.32 -17.42 -20.53
N ASP A 301 -48.78 -18.04 -19.44
CA ASP A 301 -50.07 -18.75 -19.39
C ASP A 301 -51.25 -17.79 -19.55
N ARG A 302 -51.15 -16.57 -19.04
CA ARG A 302 -52.18 -15.55 -19.23
C ARG A 302 -52.25 -15.01 -20.67
N GLN A 303 -51.15 -14.94 -21.41
CA GLN A 303 -51.12 -14.52 -22.80
C GLN A 303 -51.66 -15.59 -23.75
N GLN A 304 -51.55 -16.86 -23.42
CA GLN A 304 -52.05 -17.96 -24.24
C GLN A 304 -53.58 -18.07 -24.15
N VAL A 305 -54.17 -17.70 -23.01
CA VAL A 305 -55.63 -17.75 -22.82
C VAL A 305 -56.34 -16.58 -23.51
N THR A 306 -55.67 -15.46 -23.77
CA THR A 306 -56.26 -14.27 -24.42
C THR A 306 -56.14 -14.29 -25.96
N SER A 307 -55.33 -15.17 -26.56
CA SER A 307 -55.16 -15.23 -28.02
C SER A 307 -56.21 -16.10 -28.74
N ASP A 308 -57.00 -16.88 -28.00
CA ASP A 308 -58.01 -17.77 -28.62
C ASP A 308 -59.40 -17.09 -28.80
N THR A 309 -59.55 -15.78 -28.46
CA THR A 309 -60.90 -15.17 -28.45
C THR A 309 -61.09 -13.96 -29.40
N SER A 310 -60.18 -13.69 -30.33
CA SER A 310 -60.42 -12.59 -31.29
C SER A 310 -59.95 -12.90 -32.70
N GLY A 311 -60.79 -13.67 -33.41
CA GLY A 311 -60.86 -13.64 -34.86
C GLY A 311 -61.58 -12.41 -35.32
N VAL A 312 -60.94 -11.31 -35.60
CA VAL A 312 -61.47 -10.19 -36.40
C VAL A 312 -60.30 -9.62 -37.23
N THR A 313 -60.48 -9.78 -38.52
CA THR A 313 -59.65 -9.23 -39.60
C THR A 313 -59.80 -7.67 -39.61
N PRO A 314 -58.72 -6.94 -39.85
CA PRO A 314 -58.79 -5.64 -40.47
C PRO A 314 -58.00 -5.54 -41.78
N SER A 315 -58.62 -4.87 -42.71
CA SER A 315 -58.28 -4.36 -44.02
C SER A 315 -57.04 -3.38 -43.98
N PRO A 316 -56.36 -3.17 -45.13
CA PRO A 316 -55.07 -2.48 -45.15
C PRO A 316 -55.14 -1.02 -45.68
N ALA A 317 -54.01 -0.34 -45.47
CA ALA A 317 -53.44 0.81 -46.19
C ALA A 317 -53.78 2.24 -45.73
N PRO A 318 -53.07 3.30 -46.21
CA PRO A 318 -51.74 3.35 -46.79
C PRO A 318 -50.82 4.49 -46.25
N ASN A 319 -49.57 4.47 -46.70
CA ASN A 319 -48.64 5.56 -47.07
C ASN A 319 -48.64 6.92 -46.34
N ASP A 320 -47.46 7.38 -45.93
CA ASP A 320 -46.61 8.39 -46.59
C ASP A 320 -45.49 8.93 -45.65
N THR A 321 -44.26 8.78 -46.08
CA THR A 321 -43.09 9.66 -46.19
C THR A 321 -43.14 11.09 -45.55
N PRO A 322 -42.00 11.81 -45.34
CA PRO A 322 -40.56 11.51 -45.31
C PRO A 322 -39.75 12.18 -44.18
N LEU A 323 -38.45 11.95 -44.21
CA LEU A 323 -37.32 12.64 -43.53
C LEU A 323 -37.34 14.19 -43.69
N PRO A 324 -36.65 14.94 -42.80
CA PRO A 324 -35.31 15.39 -43.21
C PRO A 324 -34.21 15.40 -42.16
N ASP A 325 -33.04 15.24 -42.69
CA ASP A 325 -31.72 15.76 -42.44
C ASP A 325 -31.58 17.02 -41.57
N SER A 326 -30.49 17.02 -40.77
CA SER A 326 -29.52 18.09 -40.50
C SER A 326 -28.56 17.65 -39.43
N SER A 327 -27.33 17.29 -39.67
CA SER A 327 -26.09 18.06 -39.96
C SER A 327 -25.81 19.23 -39.02
N LEU A 328 -24.54 19.30 -38.68
CA LEU A 328 -23.70 20.40 -38.10
C LEU A 328 -23.50 20.28 -36.60
N ASP A 329 -22.38 20.44 -36.09
CA ASP A 329 -21.02 20.97 -36.39
C ASP A 329 -20.30 21.11 -35.06
N SER A 330 -19.05 20.74 -35.05
CA SER A 330 -17.84 21.39 -34.59
C SER A 330 -17.71 22.17 -33.27
N GLN A 331 -16.56 21.97 -32.68
CA GLN A 331 -15.70 22.92 -31.89
C GLN A 331 -16.07 22.96 -30.38
N GLU A 332 -15.14 22.86 -29.48
CA GLU A 332 -13.72 23.22 -29.31
C GLU A 332 -13.00 22.27 -28.34
#